data_298bb3e1253c03c09997ef14a7b25049
#
_entry.id   298bb3e1253c03c09997ef14a7b25049
#
_cell.length_a   1.000
_cell.length_b   1.000
_cell.length_c   1.000
_cell.angle_alpha   90.00
_cell.angle_beta   90.00
_cell.angle_gamma   90.00
#
_symmetry.space_group_name_H-M   'P 1'
#
loop_
_entity.id
_entity.type
_entity.pdbx_description
1 polymer ?
#
loop_
_entity_poly.entity_id
_entity_poly.type
_entity_poly.pdbx_seq_one_letter_code
_entity_poly.pdbx_strand_id
1 'polypeptide(L)'
;MSDCIFCRIANGDVPAEFIYRDEKVAAFRDVNPQAPVHILVIPREHYESSAHVTDPSVWSILIDRAVKIAHELGLEADGYRMVINTGTQGGQTVPHLHLHLLAGRNLGWPPG
;
A
#
# COMPACT_ATOMS: atom_id res chain seq x y z
N MET A 1 -4.37 -9.35 -20.82
CA MET A 1 -4.36 -8.06 -20.12
C MET A 1 -5.07 -8.21 -18.78
N SER A 2 -4.55 -7.63 -17.74
CA SER A 2 -5.12 -7.75 -16.40
C SER A 2 -6.33 -6.83 -16.23
N ASP A 3 -7.39 -7.31 -15.57
CA ASP A 3 -8.51 -6.47 -15.12
C ASP A 3 -8.21 -5.76 -13.80
N CYS A 4 -7.11 -6.11 -13.14
CA CYS A 4 -6.71 -5.51 -11.87
C CYS A 4 -6.14 -4.11 -12.10
N ILE A 5 -6.80 -3.10 -11.53
CA ILE A 5 -6.35 -1.71 -11.65
C ILE A 5 -4.95 -1.50 -11.07
N PHE A 6 -4.60 -2.20 -9.98
CA PHE A 6 -3.27 -2.05 -9.37
C PHE A 6 -2.18 -2.73 -10.20
N CYS A 7 -2.46 -3.87 -10.84
CA CYS A 7 -1.54 -4.46 -11.79
C CYS A 7 -1.28 -3.50 -12.95
N ARG A 8 -2.31 -2.86 -13.46
CA ARG A 8 -2.20 -1.91 -14.56
C ARG A 8 -1.43 -0.66 -14.16
N ILE A 9 -1.65 -0.15 -12.95
CA ILE A 9 -0.86 0.97 -12.42
C ILE A 9 0.60 0.57 -12.28
N ALA A 10 0.89 -0.58 -11.66
CA ALA A 10 2.26 -1.05 -11.45
C ALA A 10 3.02 -1.23 -12.77
N ASN A 11 2.33 -1.65 -13.83
CA ASN A 11 2.91 -1.84 -15.16
C ASN A 11 3.02 -0.54 -15.98
N GLY A 12 2.49 0.57 -15.48
CA GLY A 12 2.52 1.84 -16.19
C GLY A 12 1.40 2.04 -17.21
N ASP A 13 0.42 1.14 -17.26
CA ASP A 13 -0.70 1.21 -18.20
C ASP A 13 -1.76 2.22 -17.80
N VAL A 14 -1.79 2.59 -16.52
CA VAL A 14 -2.69 3.59 -15.96
C VAL A 14 -1.86 4.60 -15.18
N PRO A 15 -2.08 5.91 -15.38
CA PRO A 15 -1.32 6.95 -14.68
C PRO A 15 -1.50 6.88 -13.17
N ALA A 16 -0.41 7.15 -12.44
CA ALA A 16 -0.41 7.29 -11.00
C ALA A 16 0.75 8.16 -10.56
N GLU A 17 0.62 8.79 -9.40
CA GLU A 17 1.72 9.55 -8.81
C GLU A 17 2.59 8.58 -8.00
N PHE A 18 3.64 8.06 -8.64
CA PHE A 18 4.56 7.13 -8.00
C PHE A 18 5.46 7.84 -6.99
N ILE A 19 5.57 7.22 -5.81
CA ILE A 19 6.53 7.60 -4.77
C ILE A 19 7.78 6.74 -4.90
N TYR A 20 7.61 5.46 -5.25
CA TYR A 20 8.68 4.50 -5.39
C TYR A 20 8.22 3.35 -6.29
N ARG A 21 9.13 2.80 -7.07
CA ARG A 21 8.85 1.61 -7.87
C ARG A 21 10.15 0.87 -8.14
N ASP A 22 10.15 -0.43 -7.90
CA ASP A 22 11.21 -1.34 -8.31
C ASP A 22 10.59 -2.58 -8.98
N GLU A 23 11.37 -3.65 -9.17
CA GLU A 23 10.87 -4.86 -9.82
C GLU A 23 9.92 -5.69 -8.96
N LYS A 24 9.86 -5.44 -7.66
CA LYS A 24 9.05 -6.20 -6.70
C LYS A 24 7.85 -5.42 -6.19
N VAL A 25 7.97 -4.11 -6.05
CA VAL A 25 7.02 -3.25 -5.34
C VAL A 25 6.76 -1.99 -6.14
N ALA A 26 5.53 -1.50 -6.06
CA ALA A 26 5.16 -0.16 -6.50
C ALA A 26 4.47 0.56 -5.34
N ALA A 27 4.77 1.84 -5.19
CA ALA A 27 4.15 2.69 -4.20
C ALA A 27 3.70 3.98 -4.86
N PHE A 28 2.44 4.35 -4.66
CA PHE A 28 1.82 5.51 -5.30
C PHE A 28 0.78 6.14 -4.39
N ARG A 29 0.48 7.42 -4.64
CA ARG A 29 -0.51 8.13 -3.84
C ARG A 29 -1.92 7.63 -4.12
N ASP A 30 -2.71 7.47 -3.05
CA ASP A 30 -4.13 7.15 -3.19
C ASP A 30 -4.87 8.37 -3.78
N VAL A 31 -5.72 8.13 -4.78
CA VAL A 31 -6.51 9.19 -5.43
C VAL A 31 -7.65 9.69 -4.56
N ASN A 32 -8.00 8.94 -3.52
CA ASN A 32 -9.01 9.34 -2.54
C ASN A 32 -8.39 9.30 -1.13
N PRO A 33 -7.48 10.25 -0.83
CA PRO A 33 -6.68 10.18 0.39
C PRO A 33 -7.54 10.37 1.64
N GLN A 34 -7.25 9.55 2.65
CA GLN A 34 -7.89 9.60 3.96
C GLN A 34 -7.02 10.32 5.00
N ALA A 35 -5.85 10.78 4.60
CA ALA A 35 -4.93 11.57 5.41
C ALA A 35 -4.06 12.42 4.47
N PRO A 36 -3.39 13.47 4.99
CA PRO A 36 -2.49 14.30 4.15
C PRO A 36 -1.40 13.50 3.44
N VAL A 37 -0.92 12.42 4.07
CA VAL A 37 -0.10 11.40 3.40
C VAL A 37 -0.90 10.11 3.39
N HIS A 38 -1.21 9.63 2.20
CA HIS A 38 -1.90 8.35 2.00
C HIS A 38 -1.29 7.67 0.78
N ILE A 39 -0.39 6.75 1.04
CA ILE A 39 0.37 6.03 0.02
C ILE A 39 -0.05 4.57 0.04
N LEU A 40 -0.23 3.99 -1.13
CA LEU A 40 -0.47 2.56 -1.30
C LEU A 40 0.83 1.89 -1.69
N VAL A 41 1.21 0.85 -0.96
CA VAL A 41 2.40 0.05 -1.25
C VAL A 41 1.92 -1.33 -1.62
N ILE A 42 2.23 -1.77 -2.83
CA ILE A 42 1.73 -3.03 -3.36
C ILE A 42 2.86 -3.91 -3.87
N PRO A 43 2.74 -5.24 -3.75
CA PRO A 43 3.59 -6.13 -4.55
C PRO A 43 3.17 -6.02 -6.02
N ARG A 44 4.13 -6.04 -6.93
CA ARG A 44 3.82 -6.03 -8.37
C ARG A 44 3.23 -7.36 -8.82
N GLU A 45 3.61 -8.46 -8.17
CA GLU A 45 2.94 -9.74 -8.35
C GLU A 45 1.53 -9.67 -7.76
N HIS A 46 0.56 -10.21 -8.46
CA HIS A 46 -0.85 -10.15 -8.05
C HIS A 46 -1.16 -11.19 -6.98
N TYR A 47 -1.62 -10.71 -5.82
CA TYR A 47 -2.27 -11.52 -4.78
C TYR A 47 -3.60 -10.84 -4.47
N GLU A 48 -4.69 -11.58 -4.48
CA GLU A 48 -6.03 -10.98 -4.26
C GLU A 48 -6.15 -10.32 -2.89
N SER A 49 -5.50 -10.87 -1.87
CA SER A 49 -5.50 -10.33 -0.50
C SER A 49 -4.32 -10.88 0.29
N SER A 50 -4.19 -10.43 1.53
CA SER A 50 -3.21 -10.96 2.48
C SER A 50 -3.38 -12.47 2.69
N ALA A 51 -4.62 -12.97 2.62
CA ALA A 51 -4.90 -14.39 2.82
C ALA A 51 -4.39 -15.28 1.68
N HIS A 52 -4.03 -14.70 0.54
CA HIS A 52 -3.58 -15.42 -0.65
C HIS A 52 -2.07 -15.44 -0.81
N VAL A 53 -1.33 -14.81 0.09
CA VAL A 53 0.15 -14.80 0.05
C VAL A 53 0.66 -16.14 0.57
N THR A 54 1.45 -16.82 -0.25
CA THR A 54 2.04 -18.12 0.09
C THR A 54 3.53 -18.05 0.38
N ASP A 55 4.21 -17.03 -0.14
CA ASP A 55 5.64 -16.81 0.05
C ASP A 55 5.86 -15.76 1.15
N PRO A 56 6.42 -16.16 2.32
CA PRO A 56 6.64 -15.20 3.41
C PRO A 56 7.54 -14.02 3.04
N SER A 57 8.40 -14.15 2.04
CA SER A 57 9.28 -13.05 1.62
C SER A 57 8.51 -11.85 1.07
N VAL A 58 7.28 -12.05 0.60
CA VAL A 58 6.41 -10.96 0.18
C VAL A 58 6.19 -9.98 1.31
N TRP A 59 5.96 -10.48 2.52
CA TRP A 59 5.75 -9.64 3.70
C TRP A 59 6.99 -8.83 4.07
N SER A 60 8.16 -9.46 4.07
CA SER A 60 9.40 -8.75 4.42
C SER A 60 9.70 -7.65 3.40
N ILE A 61 9.48 -7.91 2.13
CA ILE A 61 9.70 -6.91 1.07
C ILE A 61 8.69 -5.77 1.19
N LEU A 62 7.41 -6.08 1.33
CA LEU A 62 6.35 -5.09 1.39
C LEU A 62 6.50 -4.15 2.58
N ILE A 63 6.70 -4.70 3.77
CA ILE A 63 6.84 -3.92 5.00
C ILE A 63 8.15 -3.14 4.97
N ASP A 64 9.24 -3.75 4.53
CA ASP A 64 10.54 -3.07 4.43
C ASP A 64 10.45 -1.83 3.54
N ARG A 65 9.81 -1.94 2.37
CA ARG A 65 9.65 -0.81 1.46
C ARG A 65 8.78 0.29 2.06
N ALA A 66 7.69 -0.09 2.74
CA ALA A 66 6.81 0.88 3.40
C ALA A 66 7.55 1.66 4.49
N VAL A 67 8.34 0.97 5.31
CA VAL A 67 9.13 1.61 6.37
C VAL A 67 10.18 2.54 5.79
N LYS A 68 10.87 2.13 4.71
CA LYS A 68 11.87 2.97 4.05
C LYS A 68 11.25 4.22 3.44
N ILE A 69 10.09 4.10 2.81
CA ILE A 69 9.35 5.25 2.28
C ILE A 69 8.99 6.21 3.40
N ALA A 70 8.47 5.69 4.51
CA ALA A 70 8.13 6.50 5.68
C ALA A 70 9.36 7.25 6.21
N HIS A 71 10.50 6.58 6.27
CA HIS A 71 11.75 7.19 6.72
C HIS A 71 12.18 8.32 5.77
N GLU A 72 12.18 8.06 4.47
CA GLU A 72 12.59 9.07 3.48
C GLU A 72 11.68 10.30 3.48
N LEU A 73 10.41 10.12 3.78
CA LEU A 73 9.45 11.22 3.88
C LEU A 73 9.45 11.88 5.28
N GLY A 74 10.28 11.40 6.19
CA GLY A 74 10.40 11.97 7.53
C GLY A 74 9.18 11.71 8.43
N LEU A 75 8.41 10.67 8.17
CA LEU A 75 7.14 10.43 8.85
C LEU A 75 7.28 9.91 10.27
N GLU A 76 8.43 9.31 10.62
CA GLU A 76 8.61 8.76 11.96
C GLU A 76 8.69 9.81 13.07
N ALA A 77 9.01 11.07 12.74
CA ALA A 77 9.06 12.13 13.74
C ALA A 77 7.71 12.36 14.43
N ASP A 78 6.64 12.43 13.63
CA ASP A 78 5.28 12.61 14.13
C ASP A 78 4.49 11.30 14.18
N GLY A 79 4.97 10.28 13.51
CA GLY A 79 4.36 8.96 13.48
C GLY A 79 3.49 8.72 12.26
N TYR A 80 3.20 7.46 12.03
CA TYR A 80 2.40 7.01 10.89
C TYR A 80 1.71 5.69 11.23
N ARG A 81 0.76 5.31 10.39
CA ARG A 81 0.06 4.04 10.53
C ARG A 81 0.15 3.25 9.25
N MET A 82 0.38 1.95 9.38
CA MET A 82 0.30 1.00 8.26
C MET A 82 -0.93 0.12 8.45
N VAL A 83 -1.73 -0.03 7.39
CA VAL A 83 -2.97 -0.80 7.43
C VAL A 83 -3.02 -1.73 6.24
N ILE A 84 -3.37 -2.99 6.48
CA ILE A 84 -3.68 -3.96 5.44
C ILE A 84 -5.09 -4.48 5.71
N ASN A 85 -6.02 -4.18 4.80
CA ASN A 85 -7.39 -4.65 4.88
C ASN A 85 -7.53 -5.96 4.12
N THR A 86 -8.27 -6.91 4.68
CA THR A 86 -8.50 -8.21 4.05
C THR A 86 -9.97 -8.53 4.08
N GLY A 87 -10.54 -8.76 2.91
CA GLY A 87 -11.93 -9.18 2.77
C GLY A 87 -12.94 -8.07 3.06
N THR A 88 -14.22 -8.44 3.01
CA THR A 88 -15.34 -7.49 3.10
C THR A 88 -15.38 -6.78 4.45
N GLN A 89 -15.31 -7.52 5.55
CA GLN A 89 -15.38 -6.92 6.89
C GLN A 89 -14.12 -6.12 7.23
N GLY A 90 -13.01 -6.41 6.59
CA GLY A 90 -11.79 -5.62 6.73
C GLY A 90 -11.81 -4.33 5.92
N GLY A 91 -12.77 -4.17 5.03
CA GLY A 91 -12.90 -2.98 4.19
C GLY A 91 -12.02 -2.99 2.95
N GLN A 92 -11.62 -4.17 2.49
CA GLN A 92 -10.84 -4.28 1.25
C GLN A 92 -11.71 -3.99 0.05
N THR A 93 -11.37 -2.95 -0.73
CA THR A 93 -12.16 -2.53 -1.90
C THR A 93 -11.53 -2.96 -3.23
N VAL A 94 -10.22 -3.15 -3.27
CA VAL A 94 -9.51 -3.58 -4.48
C VAL A 94 -8.91 -4.97 -4.23
N PRO A 95 -9.22 -5.97 -5.07
CA PRO A 95 -8.72 -7.34 -4.88
C PRO A 95 -7.28 -7.51 -5.38
N HIS A 96 -6.39 -6.75 -4.80
CA HIS A 96 -4.95 -6.82 -4.96
C HIS A 96 -4.33 -6.37 -3.65
N LEU A 97 -3.51 -7.21 -3.03
CA LEU A 97 -2.86 -6.91 -1.76
C LEU A 97 -2.26 -5.51 -1.78
N HIS A 98 -2.62 -4.68 -0.81
CA HIS A 98 -2.03 -3.36 -0.67
C HIS A 98 -1.97 -2.93 0.79
N LEU A 99 -0.90 -2.23 1.10
CA LEU A 99 -0.65 -1.65 2.40
C LEU A 99 -0.90 -0.15 2.30
N HIS A 100 -1.75 0.38 3.19
CA HIS A 100 -1.94 1.82 3.32
C HIS A 100 -0.91 2.38 4.28
N LEU A 101 -0.17 3.38 3.84
CA LEU A 101 0.72 4.17 4.67
C LEU A 101 0.05 5.53 4.88
N LEU A 102 -0.34 5.80 6.12
CA LEU A 102 -1.15 6.97 6.49
C LEU A 102 -0.39 7.83 7.47
N ALA A 103 -0.33 9.14 7.20
CA ALA A 103 0.36 10.09 8.08
C ALA A 103 -0.15 11.51 7.87
N GLY A 104 0.31 12.44 8.69
CA GLY A 104 0.04 13.86 8.54
C GLY A 104 -1.15 14.34 9.36
N ARG A 105 -1.79 13.47 10.13
CA ARG A 105 -2.82 13.80 11.11
C ARG A 105 -2.85 12.77 12.21
N ASN A 106 -3.50 13.08 13.32
CA ASN A 106 -3.73 12.09 14.36
C ASN A 106 -4.75 11.06 13.88
N LEU A 107 -4.40 9.80 14.02
CA LEU A 107 -5.26 8.67 13.68
C LEU A 107 -5.76 8.05 14.99
N GLY A 108 -7.07 7.91 15.10
CA GLY A 108 -7.69 7.51 16.34
C GLY A 108 -7.52 6.03 16.70
N TRP A 109 -7.90 5.72 17.92
CA TRP A 109 -8.03 4.37 18.42
C TRP A 109 -9.35 4.24 19.15
N PRO A 110 -10.18 3.21 18.91
CA PRO A 110 -9.93 2.05 18.02
C PRO A 110 -9.84 2.43 16.53
N PRO A 111 -9.21 1.57 15.71
CA PRO A 111 -8.84 1.91 14.32
C PRO A 111 -10.01 1.95 13.34
N GLY A 112 -11.17 1.57 13.74
CA GLY A 112 -12.33 1.55 12.85
C GLY A 112 -13.61 1.98 13.50
#